data_dd563c2caeda23db0e00327704e6ef1b
#
_entry.id   dd563c2caeda23db0e00327704e6ef1b
#
_cell.length_a   1.000
_cell.length_b   1.000
_cell.length_c   1.000
_cell.angle_alpha   90.00
_cell.angle_beta   90.00
_cell.angle_gamma   90.00
#
_symmetry.space_group_name_H-M   'P 1'
#
loop_
_entity.id
_entity.type
_entity.pdbx_description
1 polymer ?
#
loop_
_entity_poly.entity_id
_entity_poly.type
_entity_poly.pdbx_seq_one_letter_code
_entity_poly.pdbx_strand_id
1 'polypeptide(L)'
;LILTLTPCVCVCAALATSALIDVYAGSPVGSEASRKNGRTVRTMPLEARMLVLGCVGIVLEMFILHSTLITSSAYSSPSVVLASQTPDGNQVIIDDFREAYYWLRENTPQDAKVMSWWDYGYQIAGFADRTTLVDNNTWNNTHIATVGKAMASSEERAYPILRKHDVDYVLIIFGGLLGYSGDDLNKFLWMIRISQGLWPDEIQEHKFFSNGEYRVDDQASATMRNCLMYKMSYHRYNDLFGGQAGMDRARNAMGPSTSPTLDTLDEVFTSENWLVRIYQVKKEDTLGRPLPLAHAFEQGKRLHQAPFPLNADAIVH
;
A
#
# COMPACT_ATOMS: atom_id res chain seq x y z
N LEU A 1 -0.66 2.46 -18.09
CA LEU A 1 -0.38 2.45 -19.55
C LEU A 1 0.63 1.38 -19.94
N ILE A 2 1.78 1.25 -19.25
CA ILE A 2 2.81 0.25 -19.59
C ILE A 2 2.25 -1.18 -19.43
N LEU A 3 1.58 -1.48 -18.33
CA LEU A 3 1.00 -2.82 -18.07
C LEU A 3 -0.03 -3.25 -19.13
N THR A 4 -0.81 -2.32 -19.66
CA THR A 4 -1.80 -2.62 -20.71
C THR A 4 -1.18 -2.70 -22.10
N LEU A 5 -0.08 -1.98 -22.34
CA LEU A 5 0.63 -1.98 -23.61
C LEU A 5 1.52 -3.20 -23.78
N THR A 6 2.14 -3.69 -22.70
CA THR A 6 3.11 -4.79 -22.72
C THR A 6 2.60 -6.06 -23.44
N PRO A 7 1.37 -6.58 -23.17
CA PRO A 7 0.86 -7.75 -23.89
C PRO A 7 0.81 -7.55 -25.41
N CYS A 8 0.37 -6.36 -25.85
CA CYS A 8 0.30 -6.03 -27.29
C CYS A 8 1.70 -5.99 -27.92
N VAL A 9 2.65 -5.39 -27.24
CA VAL A 9 4.06 -5.33 -27.68
C VAL A 9 4.64 -6.75 -27.78
N CYS A 10 4.40 -7.60 -26.78
CA CYS A 10 4.85 -8.99 -26.79
C CYS A 10 4.29 -9.78 -27.98
N VAL A 11 2.99 -9.64 -28.26
CA VAL A 11 2.35 -10.29 -29.42
C VAL A 11 2.96 -9.81 -30.73
N CYS A 12 3.11 -8.50 -30.90
CA CYS A 12 3.72 -7.91 -32.10
C CYS A 12 5.18 -8.37 -32.29
N ALA A 13 5.96 -8.39 -31.21
CA ALA A 13 7.35 -8.87 -31.23
C ALA A 13 7.44 -10.36 -31.59
N ALA A 14 6.56 -11.19 -31.02
CA ALA A 14 6.49 -12.61 -31.32
C ALA A 14 6.14 -12.87 -32.81
N LEU A 15 5.15 -12.14 -33.35
CA LEU A 15 4.76 -12.24 -34.77
C LEU A 15 5.90 -11.82 -35.69
N ALA A 16 6.58 -10.70 -35.37
CA ALA A 16 7.72 -10.23 -36.17
C ALA A 16 8.88 -11.23 -36.15
N THR A 17 9.22 -11.75 -34.98
CA THR A 17 10.29 -12.75 -34.80
C THR A 17 9.96 -14.06 -35.52
N SER A 18 8.74 -14.55 -35.38
CA SER A 18 8.25 -15.75 -36.10
C SER A 18 8.35 -15.57 -37.61
N ALA A 19 7.89 -14.42 -38.12
CA ALA A 19 7.97 -14.13 -39.56
C ALA A 19 9.42 -14.08 -40.05
N LEU A 20 10.34 -13.50 -39.28
CA LEU A 20 11.77 -13.51 -39.59
C LEU A 20 12.34 -14.93 -39.62
N ILE A 21 12.03 -15.74 -38.61
CA ILE A 21 12.48 -17.16 -38.58
C ILE A 21 11.94 -17.94 -39.76
N ASP A 22 10.66 -17.79 -40.09
CA ASP A 22 10.03 -18.47 -41.21
C ASP A 22 10.67 -18.09 -42.54
N VAL A 23 11.01 -16.81 -42.75
CA VAL A 23 11.67 -16.35 -43.98
C VAL A 23 13.11 -16.84 -44.07
N TYR A 24 13.86 -16.80 -42.98
CA TYR A 24 15.30 -17.06 -42.99
C TYR A 24 15.66 -18.51 -42.63
N ALA A 25 14.88 -19.21 -41.79
CA ALA A 25 15.12 -20.62 -41.46
C ALA A 25 14.28 -21.60 -42.25
N GLY A 26 13.05 -21.23 -42.62
CA GLY A 26 12.08 -22.11 -43.28
C GLY A 26 12.25 -22.28 -44.78
N SER A 27 13.15 -21.56 -45.47
CA SER A 27 13.36 -21.72 -46.91
C SER A 27 14.23 -22.95 -47.20
N PRO A 28 13.89 -23.78 -48.19
CA PRO A 28 14.68 -24.96 -48.53
C PRO A 28 16.10 -24.58 -48.98
N VAL A 29 17.07 -25.36 -48.52
CA VAL A 29 18.46 -25.27 -48.95
C VAL A 29 18.56 -26.04 -50.25
N GLY A 30 18.56 -25.36 -51.40
CA GLY A 30 18.74 -25.99 -52.70
C GLY A 30 18.34 -25.08 -53.85
N SER A 31 19.04 -25.19 -54.95
CA SER A 31 19.00 -24.32 -56.14
C SER A 31 17.74 -24.45 -57.02
N GLU A 32 16.67 -25.07 -56.52
CA GLU A 32 15.41 -25.14 -57.25
C GLU A 32 14.40 -24.17 -56.66
N ALA A 33 14.04 -23.16 -57.47
CA ALA A 33 13.02 -22.18 -57.18
C ALA A 33 11.68 -22.90 -56.94
N SER A 34 11.29 -23.11 -55.67
CA SER A 34 9.98 -23.63 -55.32
C SER A 34 8.92 -22.61 -55.69
N ARG A 35 8.12 -22.91 -56.73
CA ARG A 35 6.96 -22.13 -57.15
C ARG A 35 5.81 -22.38 -56.18
N LYS A 36 5.69 -21.55 -55.15
CA LYS A 36 4.49 -21.49 -54.36
C LYS A 36 3.66 -20.28 -54.83
N ASN A 37 2.46 -20.54 -55.35
CA ASN A 37 1.52 -19.51 -55.83
C ASN A 37 2.03 -18.57 -56.93
N GLY A 38 2.77 -19.08 -57.94
CA GLY A 38 3.14 -18.27 -59.12
C GLY A 38 4.20 -17.20 -58.88
N ARG A 39 4.73 -17.04 -57.70
CA ARG A 39 5.84 -16.13 -57.37
C ARG A 39 7.14 -16.94 -57.22
N THR A 40 8.18 -16.54 -57.92
CA THR A 40 9.55 -17.04 -57.72
C THR A 40 10.05 -16.50 -56.36
N VAL A 41 10.14 -17.39 -55.37
CA VAL A 41 10.79 -17.06 -54.11
C VAL A 41 12.30 -17.01 -54.35
N ARG A 42 12.89 -15.84 -54.27
CA ARG A 42 14.34 -15.64 -54.41
C ARG A 42 15.00 -16.32 -53.21
N THR A 43 15.74 -17.41 -53.45
CA THR A 43 16.51 -18.07 -52.40
C THR A 43 17.65 -17.17 -51.94
N MET A 44 17.71 -16.85 -50.67
CA MET A 44 18.86 -16.11 -50.11
C MET A 44 20.06 -17.05 -49.96
N PRO A 45 21.28 -16.54 -50.20
CA PRO A 45 22.49 -17.33 -49.97
C PRO A 45 22.59 -17.73 -48.50
N LEU A 46 23.14 -18.91 -48.22
CA LEU A 46 23.23 -19.49 -46.88
C LEU A 46 23.93 -18.55 -45.91
N GLU A 47 24.98 -17.84 -46.36
CA GLU A 47 25.76 -16.89 -45.57
C GLU A 47 24.91 -15.71 -45.05
N ALA A 48 24.05 -15.15 -45.92
CA ALA A 48 23.16 -14.06 -45.53
C ALA A 48 22.10 -14.54 -44.48
N ARG A 49 21.63 -15.77 -44.64
CA ARG A 49 20.68 -16.41 -43.69
C ARG A 49 21.33 -16.61 -42.32
N MET A 50 22.55 -17.18 -42.33
CA MET A 50 23.30 -17.40 -41.09
C MET A 50 23.63 -16.07 -40.37
N LEU A 51 23.97 -15.03 -41.15
CA LEU A 51 24.20 -13.71 -40.59
C LEU A 51 22.98 -13.13 -39.92
N VAL A 52 21.82 -13.16 -40.57
CA VAL A 52 20.55 -12.64 -40.02
C VAL A 52 20.10 -13.41 -38.78
N LEU A 53 20.13 -14.75 -38.86
CA LEU A 53 19.75 -15.59 -37.70
C LEU A 53 20.74 -15.41 -36.54
N GLY A 54 22.04 -15.24 -36.83
CA GLY A 54 23.04 -14.93 -35.82
C GLY A 54 22.80 -13.59 -35.15
N CYS A 55 22.48 -12.54 -35.92
CA CYS A 55 22.13 -11.23 -35.36
C CYS A 55 20.87 -11.29 -34.49
N VAL A 56 19.83 -11.99 -34.94
CA VAL A 56 18.59 -12.18 -34.13
C VAL A 56 18.92 -12.96 -32.86
N GLY A 57 19.76 -13.99 -32.91
CA GLY A 57 20.22 -14.74 -31.76
C GLY A 57 20.94 -13.86 -30.73
N ILE A 58 21.90 -13.04 -31.20
CA ILE A 58 22.65 -12.11 -30.33
C ILE A 58 21.73 -11.10 -29.68
N VAL A 59 20.80 -10.48 -30.43
CA VAL A 59 19.83 -9.51 -29.88
C VAL A 59 18.94 -10.17 -28.83
N LEU A 60 18.49 -11.40 -29.08
CA LEU A 60 17.68 -12.17 -28.15
C LEU A 60 18.43 -12.49 -26.85
N GLU A 61 19.70 -12.92 -26.99
CA GLU A 61 20.56 -13.20 -25.83
C GLU A 61 20.81 -11.94 -25.01
N MET A 62 21.14 -10.82 -25.65
CA MET A 62 21.29 -9.52 -24.97
C MET A 62 19.99 -9.10 -24.26
N PHE A 63 18.84 -9.32 -24.88
CA PHE A 63 17.54 -9.03 -24.25
C PHE A 63 17.30 -9.91 -23.03
N ILE A 64 17.57 -11.21 -23.10
CA ILE A 64 17.43 -12.14 -21.97
C ILE A 64 18.33 -11.71 -20.81
N LEU A 65 19.63 -11.46 -21.10
CA LEU A 65 20.57 -10.99 -20.08
C LEU A 65 20.12 -9.68 -19.43
N HIS A 66 19.76 -8.70 -20.24
CA HIS A 66 19.27 -7.40 -19.75
C HIS A 66 18.02 -7.55 -18.88
N SER A 67 17.02 -8.29 -19.38
CA SER A 67 15.77 -8.53 -18.65
C SER A 67 16.01 -9.26 -17.33
N THR A 68 16.88 -10.26 -17.32
CA THR A 68 17.24 -10.99 -16.10
C THR A 68 17.93 -10.07 -15.08
N LEU A 69 18.89 -9.26 -15.52
CA LEU A 69 19.58 -8.32 -14.63
C LEU A 69 18.65 -7.26 -14.06
N ILE A 70 17.82 -6.64 -14.89
CA ILE A 70 16.87 -5.61 -14.45
C ILE A 70 15.82 -6.20 -13.51
N THR A 71 15.25 -7.35 -13.85
CA THR A 71 14.26 -8.02 -13.00
C THR A 71 14.87 -8.46 -11.67
N SER A 72 16.05 -9.05 -11.70
CA SER A 72 16.79 -9.44 -10.50
C SER A 72 17.06 -8.22 -9.61
N SER A 73 17.56 -7.11 -10.18
CA SER A 73 17.82 -5.88 -9.44
C SER A 73 16.53 -5.28 -8.87
N ALA A 74 15.45 -5.23 -9.67
CA ALA A 74 14.18 -4.62 -9.25
C ALA A 74 13.48 -5.41 -8.12
N TYR A 75 13.61 -6.74 -8.13
CA TYR A 75 12.93 -7.62 -7.16
C TYR A 75 13.83 -8.21 -6.08
N SER A 76 15.14 -7.91 -6.08
CA SER A 76 16.08 -8.39 -5.05
C SER A 76 16.04 -7.59 -3.75
N SER A 77 15.43 -6.42 -3.75
CA SER A 77 15.25 -5.58 -2.57
C SER A 77 13.79 -5.56 -2.16
N PRO A 78 13.31 -6.59 -1.44
CA PRO A 78 11.93 -6.62 -0.98
C PRO A 78 11.67 -5.45 -0.03
N SER A 79 10.60 -4.68 -0.28
CA SER A 79 10.17 -3.55 0.55
C SER A 79 9.74 -3.95 1.97
N VAL A 80 9.75 -5.24 2.29
CA VAL A 80 9.38 -5.80 3.60
C VAL A 80 10.53 -5.69 4.61
N VAL A 81 11.78 -5.62 4.13
CA VAL A 81 12.95 -5.46 4.98
C VAL A 81 13.69 -4.18 4.57
N LEU A 82 13.85 -3.28 5.51
CA LEU A 82 14.60 -2.05 5.28
C LEU A 82 16.06 -2.28 5.68
N ALA A 83 16.98 -1.86 4.83
CA ALA A 83 18.40 -1.92 5.10
C ALA A 83 18.97 -0.50 5.18
N SER A 84 19.70 -0.21 6.23
CA SER A 84 20.44 1.02 6.43
C SER A 84 21.92 0.69 6.64
N GLN A 85 22.81 1.61 6.28
CA GLN A 85 24.24 1.50 6.59
C GLN A 85 24.59 2.49 7.70
N THR A 86 25.30 2.00 8.73
CA THR A 86 25.91 2.87 9.72
C THR A 86 27.11 3.61 9.12
N PRO A 87 27.54 4.75 9.72
CA PRO A 87 28.76 5.45 9.32
C PRO A 87 30.00 4.53 9.30
N ASP A 88 30.01 3.48 10.11
CA ASP A 88 31.10 2.50 10.20
C ASP A 88 31.03 1.41 9.11
N GLY A 89 30.11 1.53 8.14
CA GLY A 89 29.93 0.59 7.03
C GLY A 89 29.19 -0.71 7.38
N ASN A 90 28.71 -0.87 8.62
CA ASN A 90 27.90 -2.03 9.01
C ASN A 90 26.48 -1.87 8.48
N GLN A 91 25.92 -2.97 7.99
CA GLN A 91 24.51 -3.02 7.57
C GLN A 91 23.60 -3.24 8.79
N VAL A 92 22.65 -2.32 8.96
CA VAL A 92 21.56 -2.48 9.93
C VAL A 92 20.30 -2.90 9.16
N ILE A 93 19.72 -4.00 9.57
CA ILE A 93 18.48 -4.52 9.00
C ILE A 93 17.34 -4.14 9.94
N ILE A 94 16.33 -3.46 9.40
CA ILE A 94 15.12 -3.08 10.09
C ILE A 94 14.00 -3.98 9.57
N ASP A 95 13.52 -4.88 10.40
CA ASP A 95 12.64 -5.98 10.03
C ASP A 95 11.21 -5.85 10.59
N ASP A 96 10.85 -4.67 11.00
CA ASP A 96 9.58 -4.34 11.65
C ASP A 96 8.34 -4.80 10.87
N PHE A 97 8.37 -4.71 9.55
CA PHE A 97 7.25 -5.16 8.71
C PHE A 97 7.01 -6.66 8.85
N ARG A 98 8.07 -7.47 8.71
CA ARG A 98 7.97 -8.91 8.81
C ARG A 98 7.57 -9.34 10.22
N GLU A 99 8.13 -8.70 11.24
CA GLU A 99 7.78 -8.91 12.65
C GLU A 99 6.27 -8.70 12.87
N ALA A 100 5.72 -7.57 12.37
CA ALA A 100 4.31 -7.25 12.49
C ALA A 100 3.40 -8.23 11.74
N TYR A 101 3.77 -8.63 10.51
CA TYR A 101 2.99 -9.61 9.76
C TYR A 101 3.01 -11.00 10.39
N TYR A 102 4.17 -11.40 10.94
CA TYR A 102 4.28 -12.63 11.71
C TYR A 102 3.42 -12.58 12.97
N TRP A 103 3.45 -11.45 13.69
CA TRP A 103 2.60 -11.25 14.86
C TRP A 103 1.11 -11.37 14.49
N LEU A 104 0.66 -10.74 13.42
CA LEU A 104 -0.72 -10.88 12.93
C LEU A 104 -1.10 -12.33 12.66
N ARG A 105 -0.20 -13.06 12.00
CA ARG A 105 -0.43 -14.45 11.64
C ARG A 105 -0.60 -15.36 12.87
N GLU A 106 0.22 -15.16 13.90
CA GLU A 106 0.26 -16.05 15.06
C GLU A 106 -0.71 -15.65 16.18
N ASN A 107 -1.09 -14.36 16.26
CA ASN A 107 -1.82 -13.82 17.41
C ASN A 107 -3.24 -13.37 17.08
N THR A 108 -3.72 -13.52 15.86
CA THR A 108 -5.07 -13.12 15.48
C THR A 108 -5.85 -14.29 14.88
N PRO A 109 -7.20 -14.29 14.94
CA PRO A 109 -8.03 -15.29 14.26
C PRO A 109 -7.74 -15.32 12.74
N GLN A 110 -7.89 -16.49 12.12
CA GLN A 110 -7.60 -16.64 10.68
C GLN A 110 -8.54 -15.81 9.80
N ASP A 111 -9.78 -15.61 10.25
CA ASP A 111 -10.79 -14.80 9.60
C ASP A 111 -10.74 -13.30 9.96
N ALA A 112 -9.73 -12.89 10.75
CA ALA A 112 -9.57 -11.50 11.15
C ALA A 112 -9.37 -10.57 9.92
N LYS A 113 -10.06 -9.44 9.98
CA LYS A 113 -10.01 -8.40 8.94
C LYS A 113 -9.14 -7.24 9.40
N VAL A 114 -8.13 -6.93 8.61
CA VAL A 114 -7.16 -5.87 8.89
C VAL A 114 -7.41 -4.68 7.99
N MET A 115 -7.61 -3.50 8.57
CA MET A 115 -7.62 -2.24 7.83
C MET A 115 -6.23 -1.62 7.86
N SER A 116 -5.70 -1.33 6.70
CA SER A 116 -4.46 -0.56 6.52
C SER A 116 -4.60 0.33 5.28
N TRP A 117 -3.63 1.21 5.04
CA TRP A 117 -3.55 1.86 3.74
C TRP A 117 -3.25 0.83 2.64
N TRP A 118 -3.71 1.07 1.42
CA TRP A 118 -3.66 0.11 0.32
C TRP A 118 -2.25 -0.41 -0.01
N ASP A 119 -1.21 0.37 0.30
CA ASP A 119 0.19 0.01 0.05
C ASP A 119 0.60 -1.33 0.70
N TYR A 120 -0.03 -1.71 1.79
CA TYR A 120 0.35 -2.87 2.60
C TYR A 120 -0.55 -4.10 2.39
N GLY A 121 -1.61 -3.96 1.59
CA GLY A 121 -2.62 -5.00 1.45
C GLY A 121 -2.05 -6.33 0.95
N TYR A 122 -1.22 -6.33 -0.09
CA TYR A 122 -0.59 -7.55 -0.59
C TYR A 122 0.39 -8.17 0.41
N GLN A 123 1.08 -7.35 1.18
CA GLN A 123 2.00 -7.84 2.20
C GLN A 123 1.24 -8.48 3.36
N ILE A 124 0.16 -7.86 3.85
CA ILE A 124 -0.71 -8.43 4.88
C ILE A 124 -1.32 -9.75 4.40
N ALA A 125 -1.89 -9.77 3.19
CA ALA A 125 -2.48 -10.99 2.63
C ALA A 125 -1.44 -12.10 2.43
N GLY A 126 -0.25 -11.77 1.92
CA GLY A 126 0.78 -12.75 1.59
C GLY A 126 1.56 -13.27 2.79
N PHE A 127 1.94 -12.40 3.74
CA PHE A 127 2.77 -12.78 4.88
C PHE A 127 1.97 -13.10 6.14
N ALA A 128 0.92 -12.32 6.40
CA ALA A 128 0.09 -12.54 7.59
C ALA A 128 -1.06 -13.51 7.36
N ASP A 129 -1.41 -13.81 6.10
CA ASP A 129 -2.56 -14.65 5.73
C ASP A 129 -3.86 -14.11 6.39
N ARG A 130 -4.07 -12.80 6.30
CA ARG A 130 -5.26 -12.11 6.85
C ARG A 130 -5.96 -11.30 5.76
N THR A 131 -7.27 -11.21 5.88
CA THR A 131 -8.10 -10.43 4.95
C THR A 131 -7.84 -8.94 5.13
N THR A 132 -7.66 -8.20 4.04
CA THR A 132 -7.53 -6.75 4.06
C THR A 132 -8.71 -6.07 3.37
N LEU A 133 -9.01 -4.81 3.75
CA LEU A 133 -10.08 -4.05 3.12
C LEU A 133 -9.69 -3.53 1.74
N VAL A 134 -8.42 -3.16 1.58
CA VAL A 134 -7.87 -2.57 0.37
C VAL A 134 -6.47 -3.10 0.12
N ASP A 135 -6.04 -3.13 -1.13
CA ASP A 135 -4.75 -3.64 -1.56
C ASP A 135 -4.14 -2.82 -2.71
N ASN A 136 -2.95 -3.20 -3.13
CA ASN A 136 -2.18 -2.52 -4.17
C ASN A 136 -2.82 -2.61 -5.58
N ASN A 137 -3.87 -3.40 -5.77
CA ASN A 137 -4.58 -3.47 -7.04
C ASN A 137 -5.35 -2.17 -7.35
N THR A 138 -5.78 -1.45 -6.31
CA THR A 138 -6.40 -0.10 -6.39
C THR A 138 -7.58 0.02 -7.37
N TRP A 139 -8.28 -1.08 -7.62
CA TRP A 139 -9.38 -1.12 -8.58
C TRP A 139 -10.67 -0.44 -8.08
N ASN A 140 -10.84 -0.35 -6.75
CA ASN A 140 -12.02 0.22 -6.11
C ASN A 140 -11.68 1.49 -5.33
N ASN A 141 -11.77 2.64 -5.98
CA ASN A 141 -11.49 3.93 -5.37
C ASN A 141 -12.40 4.27 -4.18
N THR A 142 -13.65 3.77 -4.17
CA THR A 142 -14.59 4.01 -3.08
C THR A 142 -14.11 3.31 -1.80
N HIS A 143 -13.60 2.08 -1.89
CA HIS A 143 -13.02 1.38 -0.74
C HIS A 143 -11.77 2.08 -0.22
N ILE A 144 -10.88 2.51 -1.11
CA ILE A 144 -9.68 3.28 -0.73
C ILE A 144 -10.06 4.58 -0.02
N ALA A 145 -11.03 5.30 -0.58
CA ALA A 145 -11.55 6.51 0.04
C ALA A 145 -12.23 6.24 1.39
N THR A 146 -12.89 5.10 1.57
CA THR A 146 -13.50 4.72 2.84
C THR A 146 -12.45 4.51 3.93
N VAL A 147 -11.33 3.85 3.60
CA VAL A 147 -10.19 3.72 4.53
C VAL A 147 -9.61 5.10 4.85
N GLY A 148 -9.37 5.93 3.83
CA GLY A 148 -8.90 7.29 4.04
C GLY A 148 -9.86 8.14 4.89
N LYS A 149 -11.19 7.99 4.70
CA LYS A 149 -12.21 8.64 5.50
C LYS A 149 -12.15 8.19 6.98
N ALA A 150 -11.99 6.89 7.23
CA ALA A 150 -11.83 6.39 8.59
C ALA A 150 -10.60 7.00 9.26
N MET A 151 -9.45 7.02 8.56
CA MET A 151 -8.19 7.58 9.06
C MET A 151 -8.27 9.10 9.30
N ALA A 152 -8.98 9.83 8.44
CA ALA A 152 -9.14 11.28 8.51
C ALA A 152 -10.25 11.76 9.46
N SER A 153 -11.10 10.86 9.93
CA SER A 153 -12.20 11.18 10.85
C SER A 153 -11.75 11.12 12.31
N SER A 154 -12.51 11.80 13.19
CA SER A 154 -12.37 11.58 14.63
C SER A 154 -12.71 10.12 14.96
N GLU A 155 -12.20 9.65 16.08
CA GLU A 155 -12.39 8.27 16.54
C GLU A 155 -13.87 7.86 16.61
N GLU A 156 -14.73 8.75 17.09
CA GLU A 156 -16.18 8.55 17.14
C GLU A 156 -16.83 8.34 15.76
N ARG A 157 -16.29 9.03 14.74
CA ARG A 157 -16.77 8.90 13.35
C ARG A 157 -16.14 7.72 12.62
N ALA A 158 -14.89 7.41 12.93
CA ALA A 158 -14.17 6.29 12.36
C ALA A 158 -14.74 4.95 12.85
N TYR A 159 -15.12 4.86 14.13
CA TYR A 159 -15.58 3.63 14.75
C TYR A 159 -16.76 2.97 14.02
N PRO A 160 -17.84 3.67 13.65
CA PRO A 160 -18.93 3.09 12.87
C PRO A 160 -18.49 2.57 11.50
N ILE A 161 -17.49 3.20 10.87
CA ILE A 161 -16.94 2.75 9.60
C ILE A 161 -16.19 1.43 9.81
N LEU A 162 -15.35 1.34 10.85
CA LEU A 162 -14.63 0.12 11.20
C LEU A 162 -15.61 -1.03 11.48
N ARG A 163 -16.65 -0.78 12.26
CA ARG A 163 -17.67 -1.78 12.61
C ARG A 163 -18.51 -2.22 11.40
N LYS A 164 -18.84 -1.30 10.50
CA LYS A 164 -19.60 -1.61 9.29
C LYS A 164 -18.85 -2.57 8.36
N HIS A 165 -17.54 -2.48 8.32
CA HIS A 165 -16.68 -3.31 7.49
C HIS A 165 -16.10 -4.51 8.25
N ASP A 166 -16.58 -4.79 9.46
CA ASP A 166 -16.13 -5.88 10.32
C ASP A 166 -14.61 -5.86 10.55
N VAL A 167 -14.05 -4.67 10.73
CA VAL A 167 -12.61 -4.51 10.99
C VAL A 167 -12.30 -4.99 12.39
N ASP A 168 -11.39 -5.93 12.53
CA ASP A 168 -10.89 -6.41 13.81
C ASP A 168 -9.62 -5.69 14.24
N TYR A 169 -8.75 -5.38 13.28
CA TYR A 169 -7.46 -4.74 13.53
C TYR A 169 -7.19 -3.60 12.54
N VAL A 170 -6.50 -2.57 13.02
CA VAL A 170 -6.00 -1.46 12.21
C VAL A 170 -4.49 -1.47 12.28
N LEU A 171 -3.82 -1.49 11.13
CA LEU A 171 -2.38 -1.43 11.00
C LEU A 171 -1.97 -0.10 10.39
N ILE A 172 -1.01 0.58 11.02
CA ILE A 172 -0.40 1.79 10.49
C ILE A 172 1.12 1.70 10.50
N ILE A 173 1.73 2.46 9.63
CA ILE A 173 3.17 2.68 9.59
C ILE A 173 3.48 4.08 10.13
N PHE A 174 4.35 4.13 11.14
CA PHE A 174 4.78 5.38 11.77
C PHE A 174 6.31 5.47 11.82
N GLY A 175 6.87 6.35 11.01
CA GLY A 175 8.32 6.50 10.84
C GLY A 175 8.99 7.49 11.79
N GLY A 176 8.26 8.06 12.75
CA GLY A 176 8.73 9.18 13.57
C GLY A 176 10.01 8.90 14.37
N LEU A 177 10.17 7.69 14.89
CA LEU A 177 11.36 7.31 15.66
C LEU A 177 12.59 7.10 14.78
N LEU A 178 12.42 6.39 13.67
CA LEU A 178 13.50 6.04 12.74
C LEU A 178 13.87 7.17 11.77
N GLY A 179 12.95 8.09 11.50
CA GLY A 179 13.08 9.06 10.40
C GLY A 179 12.64 8.46 9.05
N TYR A 180 11.80 7.42 9.06
CA TYR A 180 11.29 6.81 7.84
C TYR A 180 10.18 7.67 7.22
N SER A 181 10.50 8.37 6.14
CA SER A 181 9.58 9.31 5.47
C SER A 181 8.51 8.63 4.60
N GLY A 182 8.60 7.32 4.38
CA GLY A 182 7.59 6.53 3.64
C GLY A 182 6.40 6.12 4.50
N ASP A 183 6.19 6.71 5.66
CA ASP A 183 5.15 6.35 6.62
C ASP A 183 3.75 6.89 6.23
N ASP A 184 2.73 6.39 6.93
CA ASP A 184 1.34 6.74 6.63
C ASP A 184 1.01 8.19 6.95
N LEU A 185 1.67 8.79 7.93
CA LEU A 185 1.43 10.18 8.29
C LEU A 185 1.94 11.15 7.21
N ASN A 186 3.01 10.81 6.48
CA ASN A 186 3.45 11.56 5.31
C ASN A 186 2.54 11.34 4.10
N LYS A 187 1.94 10.16 3.98
CA LYS A 187 0.95 9.84 2.94
C LYS A 187 -0.45 10.37 3.27
N PHE A 188 -0.67 10.86 4.48
CA PHE A 188 -2.00 11.16 5.00
C PHE A 188 -2.74 12.23 4.19
N LEU A 189 -2.05 13.22 3.64
CA LEU A 189 -2.68 14.20 2.74
C LEU A 189 -3.33 13.56 1.50
N TRP A 190 -2.77 12.47 0.98
CA TRP A 190 -3.40 11.70 -0.09
C TRP A 190 -4.66 11.00 0.39
N MET A 191 -4.66 10.44 1.60
CA MET A 191 -5.84 9.82 2.20
C MET A 191 -6.98 10.84 2.33
N ILE A 192 -6.67 12.05 2.81
CA ILE A 192 -7.61 13.16 2.95
C ILE A 192 -8.18 13.57 1.59
N ARG A 193 -7.33 13.79 0.58
CA ARG A 193 -7.74 14.23 -0.77
C ARG A 193 -8.61 13.22 -1.48
N ILE A 194 -8.26 11.95 -1.42
CA ILE A 194 -9.06 10.87 -2.03
C ILE A 194 -10.43 10.79 -1.36
N SER A 195 -10.49 10.91 -0.03
CA SER A 195 -11.74 10.88 0.72
C SER A 195 -12.58 12.12 0.50
N GLN A 196 -11.97 13.29 0.43
CA GLN A 196 -12.66 14.55 0.09
C GLN A 196 -13.30 14.48 -1.30
N GLY A 197 -12.70 13.78 -2.24
CA GLY A 197 -13.25 13.59 -3.58
C GLY A 197 -14.62 12.91 -3.58
N LEU A 198 -14.90 12.05 -2.62
CA LEU A 198 -16.18 11.35 -2.46
C LEU A 198 -17.09 12.00 -1.41
N TRP A 199 -16.53 12.55 -0.35
CA TRP A 199 -17.28 13.16 0.77
C TRP A 199 -16.77 14.57 1.09
N PRO A 200 -16.95 15.56 0.18
CA PRO A 200 -16.41 16.91 0.35
C PRO A 200 -17.01 17.68 1.53
N ASP A 201 -18.23 17.32 1.95
CA ASP A 201 -18.88 17.97 3.08
C ASP A 201 -18.38 17.46 4.43
N GLU A 202 -17.86 16.22 4.46
CA GLU A 202 -17.41 15.58 5.70
C GLU A 202 -15.90 15.73 5.91
N ILE A 203 -15.12 15.53 4.84
CA ILE A 203 -13.66 15.60 4.86
C ILE A 203 -13.21 16.78 4.01
N GLN A 204 -12.48 17.71 4.62
CA GLN A 204 -12.00 18.93 3.95
C GLN A 204 -10.53 19.13 4.30
N GLU A 205 -9.67 19.08 3.28
CA GLU A 205 -8.20 19.16 3.44
C GLU A 205 -7.76 20.40 4.22
N HIS A 206 -8.36 21.57 3.94
CA HIS A 206 -7.97 22.83 4.58
C HIS A 206 -8.12 22.83 6.10
N LYS A 207 -8.99 21.96 6.66
CA LYS A 207 -9.18 21.84 8.12
C LYS A 207 -8.02 21.14 8.84
N PHE A 208 -7.18 20.42 8.09
CA PHE A 208 -6.00 19.73 8.65
C PHE A 208 -4.78 20.65 8.74
N PHE A 209 -4.84 21.82 8.13
CA PHE A 209 -3.78 22.82 8.20
C PHE A 209 -4.00 23.78 9.35
N SER A 210 -2.91 24.25 9.94
CA SER A 210 -2.87 25.33 10.91
C SER A 210 -1.99 26.44 10.34
N ASN A 211 -2.56 27.66 10.19
CA ASN A 211 -1.87 28.81 9.57
C ASN A 211 -1.25 28.53 8.20
N GLY A 212 -1.88 27.65 7.41
CA GLY A 212 -1.38 27.27 6.09
C GLY A 212 -0.31 26.18 6.10
N GLU A 213 0.06 25.64 7.27
CA GLU A 213 1.06 24.59 7.42
C GLU A 213 0.42 23.28 7.90
N TYR A 214 0.93 22.14 7.38
CA TYR A 214 0.61 20.81 7.87
C TYR A 214 1.49 20.48 9.07
N ARG A 215 0.94 20.61 10.27
CA ARG A 215 1.68 20.49 11.53
C ARG A 215 1.25 19.25 12.31
N VAL A 216 2.20 18.74 13.11
CA VAL A 216 2.00 17.55 13.97
C VAL A 216 2.26 17.85 15.46
N ASP A 217 2.77 19.02 15.78
CA ASP A 217 3.02 19.51 17.14
C ASP A 217 1.73 20.02 17.81
N ASP A 218 1.88 20.64 18.98
CA ASP A 218 0.75 21.20 19.73
C ASP A 218 0.00 22.32 19.00
N GLN A 219 0.61 22.89 17.96
CA GLN A 219 0.00 23.91 17.10
C GLN A 219 -0.74 23.30 15.90
N ALA A 220 -0.76 21.97 15.78
CA ALA A 220 -1.57 21.29 14.78
C ALA A 220 -3.05 21.63 14.92
N SER A 221 -3.79 21.65 13.82
CA SER A 221 -5.22 21.95 13.83
C SER A 221 -5.99 20.98 14.73
N ALA A 222 -7.11 21.42 15.28
CA ALA A 222 -7.97 20.54 16.08
C ALA A 222 -8.44 19.32 15.30
N THR A 223 -8.72 19.49 14.00
CA THR A 223 -9.09 18.36 13.10
C THR A 223 -7.96 17.37 12.99
N MET A 224 -6.73 17.83 12.79
CA MET A 224 -5.55 16.96 12.72
C MET A 224 -5.34 16.19 14.02
N ARG A 225 -5.32 16.86 15.16
CA ARG A 225 -5.10 16.23 16.48
C ARG A 225 -6.17 15.22 16.87
N ASN A 226 -7.40 15.41 16.40
CA ASN A 226 -8.53 14.52 16.72
C ASN A 226 -8.73 13.39 15.71
N CYS A 227 -8.05 13.40 14.55
CA CYS A 227 -8.22 12.34 13.57
C CYS A 227 -7.59 11.03 14.04
N LEU A 228 -8.14 9.91 13.57
CA LEU A 228 -7.71 8.58 13.97
C LEU A 228 -6.24 8.31 13.61
N MET A 229 -5.79 8.73 12.43
CA MET A 229 -4.39 8.58 11.99
C MET A 229 -3.42 9.23 12.97
N TYR A 230 -3.67 10.49 13.36
CA TYR A 230 -2.81 11.21 14.29
C TYR A 230 -2.80 10.56 15.68
N LYS A 231 -3.98 10.20 16.19
CA LYS A 231 -4.09 9.55 17.49
C LYS A 231 -3.32 8.25 17.55
N MET A 232 -3.47 7.37 16.55
CA MET A 232 -2.72 6.11 16.49
C MET A 232 -1.21 6.34 16.34
N SER A 233 -0.79 7.32 15.53
CA SER A 233 0.64 7.59 15.32
C SER A 233 1.34 8.03 16.61
N TYR A 234 0.73 8.91 17.40
CA TYR A 234 1.36 9.48 18.60
C TYR A 234 0.87 8.88 19.93
N HIS A 235 -0.01 7.88 19.88
CA HIS A 235 -0.44 7.16 21.09
C HIS A 235 0.77 6.61 21.82
N ARG A 236 0.96 6.96 23.11
CA ARG A 236 2.09 6.53 23.96
C ARG A 236 3.50 6.87 23.42
N TYR A 237 3.61 7.68 22.35
CA TYR A 237 4.91 8.00 21.78
C TYR A 237 5.84 8.73 22.77
N ASN A 238 5.27 9.57 23.65
CA ASN A 238 6.01 10.28 24.67
C ASN A 238 6.59 9.37 25.77
N ASP A 239 6.08 8.14 25.91
CA ASP A 239 6.62 7.15 26.87
C ASP A 239 8.09 6.83 26.58
N LEU A 240 8.48 6.85 25.28
CA LEU A 240 9.87 6.68 24.85
C LEU A 240 10.81 7.79 25.31
N PHE A 241 10.25 8.95 25.65
CA PHE A 241 11.00 10.16 26.02
C PHE A 241 10.74 10.59 27.47
N GLY A 242 10.38 9.63 28.33
CA GLY A 242 10.12 9.89 29.74
C GLY A 242 8.91 10.79 30.00
N GLY A 243 7.90 10.74 29.13
CA GLY A 243 6.67 11.53 29.21
C GLY A 243 6.78 12.94 28.60
N GLN A 244 7.93 13.29 28.01
CA GLN A 244 8.11 14.57 27.30
C GLN A 244 7.78 14.40 25.82
N ALA A 245 7.54 15.52 25.13
CA ALA A 245 7.33 15.51 23.68
C ALA A 245 8.52 14.89 22.95
N GLY A 246 8.28 13.86 22.18
CA GLY A 246 9.29 13.18 21.40
C GLY A 246 9.57 13.88 20.09
N MET A 247 10.84 13.79 19.61
CA MET A 247 11.19 14.28 18.29
C MET A 247 10.69 13.32 17.21
N ASP A 248 9.84 13.81 16.32
CA ASP A 248 9.45 13.10 15.10
C ASP A 248 10.51 13.37 14.02
N ARG A 249 11.39 12.39 13.80
CA ARG A 249 12.51 12.50 12.87
C ARG A 249 12.07 12.48 11.42
N ALA A 250 10.94 11.84 11.11
CA ALA A 250 10.43 11.79 9.74
C ALA A 250 9.90 13.14 9.24
N ARG A 251 9.40 13.96 10.16
CA ARG A 251 8.89 15.32 9.87
C ARG A 251 9.81 16.42 10.37
N ASN A 252 10.91 16.05 11.03
CA ASN A 252 11.86 16.98 11.66
C ASN A 252 11.15 18.04 12.54
N ALA A 253 10.19 17.57 13.32
CA ALA A 253 9.35 18.40 14.20
C ALA A 253 9.16 17.73 15.56
N MET A 254 8.84 18.51 16.57
CA MET A 254 8.40 17.92 17.83
C MET A 254 7.00 17.32 17.68
N GLY A 255 6.79 16.17 18.27
CA GLY A 255 5.44 15.60 18.43
C GLY A 255 4.61 16.38 19.46
N PRO A 256 3.39 15.91 19.77
CA PRO A 256 2.55 16.55 20.77
C PRO A 256 3.17 16.47 22.17
N SER A 257 2.97 17.52 22.99
CA SER A 257 3.41 17.53 24.39
C SER A 257 2.68 16.50 25.27
N THR A 258 1.45 16.14 24.87
CA THR A 258 0.65 15.11 25.54
C THR A 258 0.28 14.02 24.53
N SER A 259 0.59 12.76 24.84
CA SER A 259 0.20 11.63 24.01
C SER A 259 -1.32 11.53 23.92
N PRO A 260 -1.88 11.41 22.69
CA PRO A 260 -3.31 11.24 22.53
C PRO A 260 -3.76 9.87 23.06
N THR A 261 -4.98 9.84 23.60
CA THR A 261 -5.63 8.63 24.10
C THR A 261 -6.57 8.05 23.04
N LEU A 262 -6.75 6.75 23.09
CA LEU A 262 -7.68 5.99 22.24
C LEU A 262 -8.75 5.37 23.14
N ASP A 263 -10.02 5.53 22.74
CA ASP A 263 -11.19 5.01 23.48
C ASP A 263 -11.75 3.74 22.84
N THR A 264 -11.76 3.67 21.52
CA THR A 264 -12.37 2.59 20.72
C THR A 264 -11.38 1.58 20.18
N LEU A 265 -10.10 1.84 20.32
CA LEU A 265 -9.03 0.94 19.90
C LEU A 265 -8.05 0.68 21.04
N ASP A 266 -7.53 -0.55 21.10
CA ASP A 266 -6.43 -0.93 21.98
C ASP A 266 -5.17 -1.19 21.17
N GLU A 267 -4.04 -0.63 21.60
CA GLU A 267 -2.74 -1.01 21.05
C GLU A 267 -2.40 -2.43 21.46
N VAL A 268 -2.27 -3.33 20.47
CA VAL A 268 -1.98 -4.76 20.72
C VAL A 268 -0.58 -5.15 20.28
N PHE A 269 0.03 -4.38 19.39
CA PHE A 269 1.38 -4.62 18.94
C PHE A 269 2.05 -3.32 18.47
N THR A 270 3.31 -3.17 18.80
CA THR A 270 4.21 -2.15 18.24
C THR A 270 5.56 -2.82 18.02
N SER A 271 6.10 -2.69 16.81
CA SER A 271 7.37 -3.31 16.42
C SER A 271 8.57 -2.70 17.17
N GLU A 272 9.71 -3.37 17.17
CA GLU A 272 10.92 -3.00 17.90
C GLU A 272 11.33 -1.53 17.70
N ASN A 273 11.28 -1.05 16.45
CA ASN A 273 11.66 0.32 16.10
C ASN A 273 10.45 1.27 15.99
N TRP A 274 9.29 0.90 16.50
CA TRP A 274 8.05 1.70 16.45
C TRP A 274 7.55 2.02 15.03
N LEU A 275 8.01 1.28 14.03
CA LEU A 275 7.66 1.53 12.64
C LEU A 275 6.26 1.00 12.30
N VAL A 276 5.92 -0.19 12.77
CA VAL A 276 4.61 -0.81 12.54
C VAL A 276 3.82 -0.87 13.83
N ARG A 277 2.59 -0.38 13.80
CA ARG A 277 1.71 -0.38 14.96
C ARG A 277 0.36 -0.99 14.61
N ILE A 278 -0.14 -1.88 15.47
CA ILE A 278 -1.39 -2.60 15.28
C ILE A 278 -2.31 -2.33 16.46
N TYR A 279 -3.55 -1.99 16.13
CA TYR A 279 -4.60 -1.66 17.06
C TYR A 279 -5.77 -2.61 16.87
N GLN A 280 -6.30 -3.16 17.96
CA GLN A 280 -7.53 -3.95 17.95
C GLN A 280 -8.74 -3.04 18.12
N VAL A 281 -9.77 -3.26 17.32
CA VAL A 281 -11.03 -2.53 17.42
C VAL A 281 -11.87 -3.11 18.55
N LYS A 282 -12.21 -2.28 19.54
CA LYS A 282 -13.02 -2.69 20.68
C LYS A 282 -14.50 -2.85 20.31
N LYS A 283 -15.17 -3.75 21.01
CA LYS A 283 -16.64 -3.85 21.00
C LYS A 283 -17.28 -3.05 22.13
N GLU A 284 -16.52 -2.80 23.19
CA GLU A 284 -16.94 -2.07 24.39
C GLU A 284 -15.93 -0.95 24.71
N ASP A 285 -16.36 0.05 25.48
CA ASP A 285 -15.46 1.11 25.93
C ASP A 285 -14.48 0.60 27.01
N THR A 286 -13.51 1.46 27.40
CA THR A 286 -12.48 1.11 28.39
C THR A 286 -13.04 0.76 29.77
N LEU A 287 -14.27 1.17 30.07
CA LEU A 287 -14.98 0.86 31.31
C LEU A 287 -15.89 -0.36 31.19
N GLY A 288 -15.80 -1.11 30.09
CA GLY A 288 -16.64 -2.29 29.82
C GLY A 288 -18.11 -1.94 29.48
N ARG A 289 -18.40 -0.68 29.15
CA ARG A 289 -19.72 -0.26 28.73
C ARG A 289 -19.85 -0.40 27.22
N PRO A 290 -20.99 -0.93 26.72
CA PRO A 290 -21.19 -0.97 25.28
C PRO A 290 -21.17 0.46 24.71
N LEU A 291 -20.36 0.69 23.70
CA LEU A 291 -20.33 1.97 22.98
C LEU A 291 -21.69 2.16 22.30
N PRO A 292 -22.38 3.30 22.47
CA PRO A 292 -23.71 3.52 21.90
C PRO A 292 -23.78 3.25 20.39
N LEU A 293 -22.72 3.58 19.66
CA LEU A 293 -22.64 3.33 18.21
C LEU A 293 -22.44 1.84 17.90
N ALA A 294 -21.61 1.12 18.67
CA ALA A 294 -21.42 -0.31 18.52
C ALA A 294 -22.73 -1.07 18.81
N HIS A 295 -23.37 -0.73 19.92
CA HIS A 295 -24.64 -1.34 20.30
C HIS A 295 -25.75 -1.10 19.27
N ALA A 296 -25.83 0.12 18.72
CA ALA A 296 -26.78 0.42 17.64
C ALA A 296 -26.47 -0.37 16.36
N PHE A 297 -25.22 -0.55 16.03
CA PHE A 297 -24.76 -1.34 14.88
C PHE A 297 -25.11 -2.83 15.07
N GLU A 298 -24.75 -3.41 16.19
CA GLU A 298 -25.00 -4.82 16.52
C GLU A 298 -26.50 -5.17 16.60
N GLN A 299 -27.33 -4.21 16.96
CA GLN A 299 -28.79 -4.36 16.95
C GLN A 299 -29.43 -4.14 15.57
N GLY A 300 -28.62 -3.92 14.51
CA GLY A 300 -29.13 -3.63 13.17
C GLY A 300 -29.88 -2.31 13.06
N LYS A 301 -29.73 -1.42 14.04
CA LYS A 301 -30.34 -0.07 13.97
C LYS A 301 -29.60 0.74 12.92
N ARG A 302 -30.37 1.35 12.00
CA ARG A 302 -29.78 2.22 10.99
C ARG A 302 -29.02 3.36 11.66
N LEU A 303 -27.79 3.59 11.24
CA LEU A 303 -26.90 4.65 11.74
C LEU A 303 -27.45 6.09 11.54
N HIS A 304 -28.63 6.24 10.94
CA HIS A 304 -29.32 7.52 10.76
C HIS A 304 -29.69 8.25 12.07
N GLN A 305 -29.56 7.57 13.22
CA GLN A 305 -29.80 8.19 14.54
C GLN A 305 -28.52 8.53 15.29
N ALA A 306 -27.35 8.24 14.71
CA ALA A 306 -26.09 8.74 15.26
C ALA A 306 -26.04 10.26 15.07
N PRO A 307 -25.44 11.02 16.01
CA PRO A 307 -25.32 12.49 15.89
C PRO A 307 -24.59 12.95 14.63
N PHE A 308 -24.05 12.02 13.85
CA PHE A 308 -23.46 12.25 12.54
C PHE A 308 -24.02 11.22 11.56
N PRO A 309 -24.98 11.60 10.70
CA PRO A 309 -25.50 10.67 9.71
C PRO A 309 -24.39 10.33 8.71
N LEU A 310 -23.82 9.14 8.85
CA LEU A 310 -23.14 8.51 7.74
C LEU A 310 -24.21 8.17 6.73
N ASN A 311 -24.19 8.78 5.57
CA ASN A 311 -25.06 8.40 4.46
C ASN A 311 -24.74 6.94 4.12
N ALA A 312 -25.55 6.02 4.63
CA ALA A 312 -25.33 4.58 4.46
C ALA A 312 -25.38 4.18 2.99
N ASP A 313 -26.10 4.96 2.18
CA ASP A 313 -26.26 4.71 0.74
C ASP A 313 -25.02 5.14 -0.10
N ALA A 314 -24.15 5.99 0.44
CA ALA A 314 -22.90 6.38 -0.25
C ALA A 314 -21.76 5.34 -0.12
N ILE A 315 -21.97 4.27 0.65
CA ILE A 315 -20.94 3.25 0.95
C ILE A 315 -21.24 1.92 0.23
N VAL A 316 -22.35 1.79 -0.48
CA VAL A 316 -22.85 0.52 -1.07
C VAL A 316 -22.69 0.45 -2.59
N HIS A 317 -21.91 1.30 -3.22
CA HIS A 317 -21.61 1.13 -4.66
C HIS A 317 -20.13 1.15 -4.95
#